data_2d37f573fbf95e1df1bef4661af58f46
#
_entry.id   2d37f573fbf95e1df1bef4661af58f46
#
_cell.length_a   1.000
_cell.length_b   1.000
_cell.length_c   1.000
_cell.angle_alpha   90.00
_cell.angle_beta   90.00
_cell.angle_gamma   90.00
#
_symmetry.space_group_name_H-M   'P 1'
#
loop_
_entity.id
_entity.type
_entity.pdbx_description
1 polymer ?
#
loop_
_entity_poly.entity_id
_entity_poly.type
_entity_poly.pdbx_seq_one_letter_code
_entity_poly.pdbx_strand_id
1 'polypeptide(L)'
;MLKKRGAGVLLHISSMPSQYGVGVFDENARHFVDKIADMGFTYWQVLPFNPTDNANSPYCSPSAFAGNFLFINPEGLRDMGLVGDDDVRENIYDGTPYTADYEFAAEKRLKLLKKAFMNIGDDIAKEIKAFEIENEWLTDYSVFMTVKELENGKPWWEWSDKHAHYFECVKDIYSYEEKAAFWK
;
A
#
# COMPACT_ATOMS: atom_id res chain seq x y z
N MET A 1 2.58 -20.76 -22.25
CA MET A 1 2.49 -22.21 -21.90
C MET A 1 3.81 -22.64 -21.29
N LEU A 2 3.82 -23.16 -20.05
CA LEU A 2 5.04 -23.61 -19.40
C LEU A 2 5.58 -24.83 -20.13
N LYS A 3 6.83 -24.75 -20.58
CA LYS A 3 7.48 -25.84 -21.35
C LYS A 3 8.02 -26.98 -20.46
N LYS A 4 8.11 -26.76 -19.14
CA LYS A 4 8.62 -27.76 -18.17
C LYS A 4 7.65 -27.82 -16.98
N ARG A 5 7.55 -29.00 -16.37
CA ARG A 5 6.88 -29.15 -15.07
C ARG A 5 7.70 -28.42 -14.00
N GLY A 6 7.03 -27.68 -13.14
CA GLY A 6 7.63 -27.01 -11.98
C GLY A 6 6.73 -27.12 -10.79
N ALA A 7 7.29 -26.98 -9.60
CA ALA A 7 6.57 -26.86 -8.35
C ALA A 7 6.67 -25.42 -7.82
N GLY A 8 5.67 -24.98 -7.11
CA GLY A 8 5.63 -23.65 -6.50
C GLY A 8 4.96 -23.64 -5.16
N VAL A 9 5.16 -22.55 -4.43
CA VAL A 9 4.50 -22.27 -3.16
C VAL A 9 3.56 -21.09 -3.36
N LEU A 10 2.32 -21.19 -2.87
CA LEU A 10 1.40 -20.07 -2.78
C LEU A 10 1.50 -19.50 -1.36
N LEU A 11 1.94 -18.26 -1.25
CA LEU A 11 1.93 -17.49 -0.02
C LEU A 11 1.84 -16.01 -0.36
N HIS A 12 0.77 -15.34 0.08
CA HIS A 12 0.63 -13.91 -0.13
C HIS A 12 1.50 -13.13 0.87
N ILE A 13 1.95 -11.92 0.46
CA ILE A 13 2.82 -11.07 1.29
C ILE A 13 2.17 -10.79 2.66
N SER A 14 0.86 -10.49 2.70
CA SER A 14 0.15 -10.22 3.96
C SER A 14 0.15 -11.38 4.95
N SER A 15 0.41 -12.61 4.47
CA SER A 15 0.45 -13.82 5.30
C SER A 15 1.86 -14.18 5.77
N MET A 16 2.84 -13.36 5.44
CA MET A 16 4.20 -13.56 5.94
C MET A 16 4.29 -13.10 7.40
N PRO A 17 5.08 -13.78 8.24
CA PRO A 17 5.34 -13.33 9.59
C PRO A 17 5.90 -11.91 9.60
N SER A 18 5.30 -11.03 10.40
CA SER A 18 5.71 -9.63 10.47
C SER A 18 5.42 -9.04 11.85
N GLN A 19 6.26 -8.13 12.28
CA GLN A 19 6.02 -7.34 13.49
C GLN A 19 5.14 -6.09 13.24
N TYR A 20 4.60 -5.93 12.03
CA TYR A 20 3.87 -4.72 11.61
C TYR A 20 2.38 -4.94 11.40
N GLY A 21 1.80 -5.94 12.04
CA GLY A 21 0.38 -6.29 11.95
C GLY A 21 -0.01 -7.06 10.68
N VAL A 22 0.68 -6.84 9.56
CA VAL A 22 0.57 -7.65 8.33
C VAL A 22 1.96 -7.81 7.71
N GLY A 23 2.13 -8.83 6.88
CA GLY A 23 3.37 -9.03 6.13
C GLY A 23 3.68 -7.86 5.21
N VAL A 24 4.96 -7.51 5.12
CA VAL A 24 5.48 -6.41 4.31
C VAL A 24 6.62 -6.90 3.40
N PHE A 25 7.02 -6.09 2.43
CA PHE A 25 8.19 -6.36 1.58
C PHE A 25 9.49 -6.03 2.34
N ASP A 26 9.85 -6.90 3.29
CA ASP A 26 11.01 -6.79 4.14
C ASP A 26 12.05 -7.91 3.87
N GLU A 27 13.02 -8.03 4.75
CA GLU A 27 14.05 -9.08 4.69
C GLU A 27 13.46 -10.49 4.87
N ASN A 28 12.34 -10.65 5.61
CA ASN A 28 11.67 -11.93 5.73
C ASN A 28 11.10 -12.40 4.39
N ALA A 29 10.58 -11.46 3.59
CA ALA A 29 10.10 -11.77 2.24
C ALA A 29 11.25 -12.20 1.32
N ARG A 30 12.43 -11.59 1.43
CA ARG A 30 13.64 -12.00 0.69
C ARG A 30 14.12 -13.37 1.13
N HIS A 31 14.27 -13.59 2.45
CA HIS A 31 14.63 -14.90 2.97
C HIS A 31 13.66 -16.01 2.58
N PHE A 32 12.37 -15.70 2.48
CA PHE A 32 11.39 -16.67 1.99
C PHE A 32 11.69 -17.09 0.54
N VAL A 33 12.00 -16.13 -0.34
CA VAL A 33 12.37 -16.43 -1.74
C VAL A 33 13.58 -17.34 -1.79
N ASP A 34 14.64 -17.01 -1.04
CA ASP A 34 15.85 -17.82 -0.99
C ASP A 34 15.56 -19.25 -0.49
N LYS A 35 14.76 -19.37 0.56
CA LYS A 35 14.38 -20.65 1.15
C LYS A 35 13.60 -21.54 0.19
N ILE A 36 12.60 -20.99 -0.51
CA ILE A 36 11.84 -21.80 -1.48
C ILE A 36 12.71 -22.19 -2.70
N ALA A 37 13.64 -21.31 -3.10
CA ALA A 37 14.61 -21.64 -4.14
C ALA A 37 15.56 -22.77 -3.72
N ASP A 38 16.13 -22.73 -2.51
CA ASP A 38 16.96 -23.77 -1.92
C ASP A 38 16.24 -25.13 -1.81
N MET A 39 14.92 -25.09 -1.56
CA MET A 39 14.05 -26.28 -1.53
C MET A 39 13.71 -26.82 -2.93
N GLY A 40 14.17 -26.16 -4.00
CA GLY A 40 13.98 -26.57 -5.39
C GLY A 40 12.64 -26.14 -6.00
N PHE A 41 11.88 -25.24 -5.35
CA PHE A 41 10.72 -24.64 -5.97
C PHE A 41 11.12 -23.62 -7.03
N THR A 42 10.33 -23.58 -8.13
CA THR A 42 10.58 -22.70 -9.26
C THR A 42 9.69 -21.47 -9.26
N TYR A 43 8.56 -21.54 -8.57
CA TYR A 43 7.55 -20.50 -8.58
C TYR A 43 7.13 -20.12 -7.16
N TRP A 44 7.00 -18.82 -6.96
CA TRP A 44 6.25 -18.24 -5.85
C TRP A 44 4.96 -17.65 -6.41
N GLN A 45 3.82 -18.21 -6.02
CA GLN A 45 2.51 -17.69 -6.38
C GLN A 45 2.03 -16.75 -5.29
N VAL A 46 1.61 -15.55 -5.69
CA VAL A 46 1.05 -14.52 -4.84
C VAL A 46 -0.37 -14.20 -5.27
N LEU A 47 -1.13 -13.52 -4.40
CA LEU A 47 -2.41 -12.90 -4.74
C LEU A 47 -2.18 -11.47 -5.21
N PRO A 48 -3.20 -10.76 -5.77
CA PRO A 48 -3.04 -9.37 -6.18
C PRO A 48 -2.50 -8.47 -5.06
N PHE A 49 -1.58 -7.58 -5.41
CA PHE A 49 -0.97 -6.63 -4.47
C PHE A 49 -1.69 -5.29 -4.39
N ASN A 50 -2.91 -5.23 -4.89
CA ASN A 50 -3.70 -4.01 -4.91
C ASN A 50 -4.26 -3.66 -3.52
N PRO A 51 -4.64 -2.40 -3.28
CA PRO A 51 -5.37 -2.02 -2.07
C PRO A 51 -6.63 -2.87 -1.91
N THR A 52 -6.94 -3.22 -0.68
CA THR A 52 -8.12 -4.04 -0.39
C THR A 52 -9.31 -3.19 0.05
N ASP A 53 -10.49 -3.75 0.00
CA ASP A 53 -11.70 -3.18 0.61
C ASP A 53 -11.74 -3.42 2.15
N ASN A 54 -12.87 -3.09 2.76
CA ASN A 54 -13.07 -3.28 4.20
C ASN A 54 -13.07 -4.75 4.65
N ALA A 55 -13.25 -5.70 3.71
CA ALA A 55 -13.16 -7.13 3.98
C ALA A 55 -11.72 -7.67 3.86
N ASN A 56 -10.76 -6.81 3.52
CA ASN A 56 -9.36 -7.15 3.29
C ASN A 56 -9.14 -8.24 2.23
N SER A 57 -10.09 -8.37 1.29
CA SER A 57 -9.98 -9.34 0.21
C SER A 57 -9.05 -8.83 -0.89
N PRO A 58 -8.01 -9.58 -1.28
CA PRO A 58 -7.12 -9.18 -2.37
C PRO A 58 -7.82 -9.16 -3.75
N TYR A 59 -9.03 -9.70 -3.83
CA TYR A 59 -9.84 -9.73 -5.06
C TYR A 59 -10.87 -8.61 -5.13
N CYS A 60 -11.06 -7.86 -4.04
CA CYS A 60 -11.93 -6.70 -3.99
C CYS A 60 -11.08 -5.44 -3.77
N SER A 61 -10.76 -4.74 -4.86
CA SER A 61 -9.86 -3.59 -4.83
C SER A 61 -10.52 -2.35 -5.43
N PRO A 62 -10.30 -1.16 -4.85
CA PRO A 62 -10.72 0.09 -5.46
C PRO A 62 -9.87 0.46 -6.70
N SER A 63 -8.74 -0.20 -6.93
CA SER A 63 -7.88 0.05 -8.08
C SER A 63 -7.23 -1.25 -8.56
N ALA A 64 -7.20 -1.45 -9.88
CA ALA A 64 -6.48 -2.55 -10.51
C ALA A 64 -4.98 -2.25 -10.71
N PHE A 65 -4.55 -1.01 -10.48
CA PHE A 65 -3.20 -0.54 -10.78
C PHE A 65 -2.39 -0.17 -9.53
N ALA A 66 -3.03 0.43 -8.53
CA ALA A 66 -2.35 0.89 -7.32
C ALA A 66 -1.83 -0.29 -6.49
N GLY A 67 -0.64 -0.10 -5.91
CA GLY A 67 -0.10 -1.02 -4.91
C GLY A 67 -0.73 -0.81 -3.54
N ASN A 68 -0.78 -1.87 -2.72
CA ASN A 68 -1.28 -1.79 -1.36
C ASN A 68 -0.24 -1.15 -0.43
N PHE A 69 -0.55 0.00 0.10
CA PHE A 69 0.33 0.74 1.00
C PHE A 69 0.66 -0.02 2.30
N LEU A 70 -0.16 -1.00 2.68
CA LEU A 70 0.09 -1.84 3.86
C LEU A 70 1.35 -2.68 3.73
N PHE A 71 1.78 -2.99 2.49
CA PHE A 71 2.95 -3.83 2.24
C PHE A 71 4.27 -3.05 2.20
N ILE A 72 4.21 -1.72 2.35
CA ILE A 72 5.41 -0.87 2.45
C ILE A 72 6.12 -1.16 3.78
N ASN A 73 7.42 -1.45 3.70
CA ASN A 73 8.24 -1.72 4.88
C ASN A 73 8.56 -0.44 5.65
N PRO A 74 8.19 -0.33 6.95
CA PRO A 74 8.55 0.81 7.79
C PRO A 74 10.05 1.08 7.90
N GLU A 75 10.86 0.01 7.99
CA GLU A 75 12.32 0.14 8.06
C GLU A 75 12.89 0.70 6.76
N GLY A 76 12.33 0.32 5.60
CA GLY A 76 12.73 0.88 4.31
C GLY A 76 12.54 2.40 4.25
N LEU A 77 11.46 2.93 4.83
CA LEU A 77 11.25 4.38 4.93
C LEU A 77 12.27 5.06 5.85
N ARG A 78 12.66 4.41 6.95
CA ARG A 78 13.73 4.89 7.83
C ARG A 78 15.07 4.89 7.11
N ASP A 79 15.38 3.84 6.39
CA ASP A 79 16.65 3.70 5.67
C ASP A 79 16.78 4.74 4.52
N MET A 80 15.64 5.20 3.98
CA MET A 80 15.56 6.35 3.07
C MET A 80 15.65 7.71 3.79
N GLY A 81 15.68 7.73 5.13
CA GLY A 81 15.72 8.97 5.92
C GLY A 81 14.38 9.72 5.99
N LEU A 82 13.28 9.09 5.61
CA LEU A 82 11.95 9.72 5.59
C LEU A 82 11.25 9.70 6.95
N VAL A 83 11.63 8.77 7.84
CA VAL A 83 11.09 8.62 9.20
C VAL A 83 12.21 8.22 10.15
N GLY A 84 12.00 8.39 11.46
CA GLY A 84 12.96 7.99 12.49
C GLY A 84 12.68 6.61 13.09
N ASP A 85 13.62 6.14 13.95
CA ASP A 85 13.47 4.86 14.65
C ASP A 85 12.23 4.81 15.56
N ASP A 86 11.86 5.94 16.18
CA ASP A 86 10.66 6.01 17.04
C ASP A 86 9.40 5.82 16.21
N ASP A 87 9.36 6.34 14.99
CA ASP A 87 8.23 6.18 14.08
C ASP A 87 8.07 4.72 13.65
N VAL A 88 9.18 4.03 13.41
CA VAL A 88 9.16 2.59 13.10
C VAL A 88 8.67 1.80 14.32
N ARG A 89 9.13 2.13 15.52
CA ARG A 89 8.69 1.46 16.78
C ARG A 89 7.18 1.63 17.01
N GLU A 90 6.59 2.78 16.71
CA GLU A 90 5.14 3.00 16.81
C GLU A 90 4.31 2.11 15.88
N ASN A 91 4.94 1.52 14.85
CA ASN A 91 4.32 0.57 13.92
C ASN A 91 4.47 -0.89 14.36
N ILE A 92 5.19 -1.18 15.45
CA ILE A 92 5.32 -2.54 15.95
C ILE A 92 4.01 -2.97 16.61
N TYR A 93 3.51 -4.10 16.15
CA TYR A 93 2.33 -4.76 16.70
C TYR A 93 2.73 -5.58 17.93
N ASP A 94 2.01 -5.43 19.02
CA ASP A 94 2.28 -6.12 20.28
C ASP A 94 1.74 -7.55 20.35
N GLY A 95 1.04 -7.98 19.30
CA GLY A 95 0.55 -9.35 19.16
C GLY A 95 1.58 -10.31 18.57
N THR A 96 1.11 -11.47 18.15
CA THR A 96 1.96 -12.47 17.50
C THR A 96 2.27 -12.10 16.05
N PRO A 97 3.51 -12.30 15.56
CA PRO A 97 3.88 -12.03 14.18
C PRO A 97 3.19 -12.95 13.15
N TYR A 98 2.46 -13.96 13.62
CA TYR A 98 1.76 -14.95 12.79
C TYR A 98 0.27 -14.66 12.61
N THR A 99 -0.22 -13.55 13.15
CA THR A 99 -1.63 -13.12 13.01
C THR A 99 -1.69 -11.79 12.31
N ALA A 100 -2.48 -11.70 11.24
CA ALA A 100 -2.69 -10.41 10.57
C ALA A 100 -3.74 -9.58 11.30
N ASP A 101 -3.37 -8.34 11.63
CA ASP A 101 -4.26 -7.29 12.14
C ASP A 101 -4.26 -6.13 11.15
N TYR A 102 -5.20 -6.15 10.24
CA TYR A 102 -5.30 -5.16 9.17
C TYR A 102 -5.72 -3.78 9.68
N GLU A 103 -6.52 -3.71 10.73
CA GLU A 103 -6.99 -2.44 11.30
C GLU A 103 -5.81 -1.69 11.93
N PHE A 104 -5.06 -2.37 12.80
CA PHE A 104 -3.83 -1.83 13.36
C PHE A 104 -2.84 -1.41 12.27
N ALA A 105 -2.58 -2.30 11.30
CA ALA A 105 -1.62 -2.03 10.23
C ALA A 105 -2.04 -0.82 9.39
N ALA A 106 -3.34 -0.67 9.07
CA ALA A 106 -3.83 0.44 8.29
C ALA A 106 -3.69 1.79 9.02
N GLU A 107 -4.09 1.85 10.31
CA GLU A 107 -3.97 3.05 11.12
C GLU A 107 -2.51 3.50 11.22
N LYS A 108 -1.63 2.59 11.65
CA LYS A 108 -0.22 2.89 11.89
C LYS A 108 0.53 3.22 10.61
N ARG A 109 0.30 2.44 9.54
CA ARG A 109 0.96 2.65 8.27
C ARG A 109 0.56 3.97 7.63
N LEU A 110 -0.72 4.32 7.66
CA LEU A 110 -1.18 5.60 7.10
C LEU A 110 -0.56 6.80 7.83
N LYS A 111 -0.48 6.74 9.16
CA LYS A 111 0.20 7.76 9.98
C LYS A 111 1.66 7.89 9.61
N LEU A 112 2.37 6.75 9.49
CA LEU A 112 3.78 6.69 9.11
C LEU A 112 4.02 7.28 7.73
N LEU A 113 3.20 6.90 6.74
CA LEU A 113 3.33 7.38 5.37
C LEU A 113 3.05 8.87 5.24
N LYS A 114 2.07 9.41 5.98
CA LYS A 114 1.83 10.85 6.04
C LYS A 114 3.05 11.60 6.58
N LYS A 115 3.72 11.06 7.59
CA LYS A 115 4.97 11.64 8.10
C LYS A 115 6.10 11.53 7.08
N ALA A 116 6.26 10.38 6.44
CA ALA A 116 7.25 10.19 5.39
C ALA A 116 7.04 11.17 4.23
N PHE A 117 5.80 11.38 3.81
CA PHE A 117 5.44 12.33 2.76
C PHE A 117 5.87 13.78 3.09
N MET A 118 5.74 14.20 4.33
CA MET A 118 6.18 15.54 4.76
C MET A 118 7.72 15.72 4.72
N ASN A 119 8.47 14.64 4.67
CA ASN A 119 9.93 14.62 4.68
C ASN A 119 10.54 14.26 3.32
N ILE A 120 9.75 14.14 2.25
CA ILE A 120 10.29 13.88 0.91
C ILE A 120 11.14 15.07 0.44
N GLY A 121 12.32 14.75 -0.11
CA GLY A 121 13.19 15.73 -0.76
C GLY A 121 12.86 15.90 -2.24
N ASP A 122 13.53 16.87 -2.86
CA ASP A 122 13.33 17.20 -4.27
C ASP A 122 13.53 16.04 -5.24
N ASP A 123 14.41 15.10 -4.91
CA ASP A 123 14.70 13.96 -5.79
C ASP A 123 13.53 12.97 -5.81
N ILE A 124 12.97 12.61 -4.64
CA ILE A 124 11.78 11.78 -4.55
C ILE A 124 10.58 12.48 -5.20
N ALA A 125 10.42 13.78 -4.97
CA ALA A 125 9.35 14.55 -5.60
C ALA A 125 9.44 14.53 -7.15
N LYS A 126 10.64 14.57 -7.72
CA LYS A 126 10.85 14.42 -9.17
C LYS A 126 10.49 13.01 -9.67
N GLU A 127 10.86 11.97 -8.90
CA GLU A 127 10.51 10.59 -9.23
C GLU A 127 8.99 10.36 -9.22
N ILE A 128 8.29 10.88 -8.21
CA ILE A 128 6.81 10.85 -8.15
C ILE A 128 6.21 11.53 -9.37
N LYS A 129 6.71 12.70 -9.74
CA LYS A 129 6.22 13.43 -10.92
C LYS A 129 6.48 12.69 -12.23
N ALA A 130 7.64 12.06 -12.36
CA ALA A 130 7.95 11.22 -13.52
C ALA A 130 7.01 10.03 -13.60
N PHE A 131 6.76 9.34 -12.47
CA PHE A 131 5.84 8.25 -12.38
C PHE A 131 4.39 8.65 -12.73
N GLU A 132 3.94 9.84 -12.29
CA GLU A 132 2.62 10.38 -12.63
C GLU A 132 2.46 10.59 -14.13
N ILE A 133 3.49 11.09 -14.82
CA ILE A 133 3.46 11.30 -16.28
C ILE A 133 3.31 9.98 -17.04
N GLU A 134 3.94 8.91 -16.56
CA GLU A 134 3.89 7.59 -17.17
C GLU A 134 2.63 6.80 -16.79
N ASN A 135 1.89 7.25 -15.77
CA ASN A 135 0.77 6.54 -15.16
C ASN A 135 -0.47 7.44 -15.02
N GLU A 136 -1.17 7.67 -16.13
CA GLU A 136 -2.36 8.56 -16.18
C GLU A 136 -3.44 8.18 -15.15
N TRP A 137 -3.59 6.88 -14.83
CA TRP A 137 -4.54 6.38 -13.84
C TRP A 137 -4.29 6.93 -12.42
N LEU A 138 -3.08 7.38 -12.12
CA LEU A 138 -2.68 7.82 -10.78
C LEU A 138 -3.46 9.08 -10.35
N THR A 139 -3.74 9.98 -11.28
CA THR A 139 -4.55 11.17 -11.01
C THR A 139 -5.96 10.78 -10.57
N ASP A 140 -6.64 9.91 -11.31
CA ASP A 140 -7.99 9.45 -10.96
C ASP A 140 -8.00 8.71 -9.62
N TYR A 141 -7.01 7.85 -9.38
CA TYR A 141 -6.87 7.13 -8.12
C TYR A 141 -6.66 8.08 -6.94
N SER A 142 -5.78 9.07 -7.07
CA SER A 142 -5.50 10.04 -6.00
C SER A 142 -6.72 10.89 -5.66
N VAL A 143 -7.52 11.26 -6.66
CA VAL A 143 -8.82 11.93 -6.49
C VAL A 143 -9.77 11.05 -5.71
N PHE A 144 -9.96 9.82 -6.18
CA PHE A 144 -10.87 8.86 -5.55
C PHE A 144 -10.50 8.63 -4.07
N MET A 145 -9.22 8.43 -3.76
CA MET A 145 -8.76 8.21 -2.40
C MET A 145 -8.92 9.44 -1.51
N THR A 146 -8.71 10.64 -2.07
CA THR A 146 -8.95 11.90 -1.35
C THR A 146 -10.42 12.03 -0.98
N VAL A 147 -11.33 11.80 -1.93
CA VAL A 147 -12.78 11.87 -1.67
C VAL A 147 -13.20 10.79 -0.68
N LYS A 148 -12.69 9.57 -0.83
CA LYS A 148 -12.95 8.47 0.11
C LYS A 148 -12.53 8.82 1.55
N GLU A 149 -11.39 9.49 1.72
CA GLU A 149 -10.95 9.98 3.04
C GLU A 149 -11.91 11.06 3.59
N LEU A 150 -12.37 11.99 2.75
CA LEU A 150 -13.34 13.03 3.12
C LEU A 150 -14.70 12.46 3.51
N GLU A 151 -15.11 11.38 2.89
CA GLU A 151 -16.34 10.63 3.16
C GLU A 151 -16.15 9.55 4.24
N ASN A 152 -15.08 9.67 5.07
CA ASN A 152 -14.78 8.76 6.19
C ASN A 152 -14.67 7.27 5.79
N GLY A 153 -14.09 7.00 4.63
CA GLY A 153 -13.86 5.63 4.12
C GLY A 153 -15.09 4.93 3.56
N LYS A 154 -16.25 5.62 3.47
CA LYS A 154 -17.47 5.05 2.90
C LYS A 154 -17.26 4.55 1.48
N PRO A 155 -18.02 3.53 1.05
CA PRO A 155 -18.06 3.14 -0.34
C PRO A 155 -18.67 4.27 -1.20
N TRP A 156 -18.25 4.37 -2.47
CA TRP A 156 -18.61 5.50 -3.33
C TRP A 156 -20.12 5.69 -3.54
N TRP A 157 -20.93 4.65 -3.47
CA TRP A 157 -22.39 4.71 -3.57
C TRP A 157 -23.11 5.27 -2.34
N GLU A 158 -22.38 5.50 -1.24
CA GLU A 158 -22.86 6.14 -0.01
C GLU A 158 -22.28 7.55 0.17
N TRP A 159 -21.56 8.05 -0.84
CA TRP A 159 -21.00 9.40 -0.78
C TRP A 159 -22.10 10.46 -0.88
N SER A 160 -21.82 11.62 -0.33
CA SER A 160 -22.71 12.80 -0.47
C SER A 160 -22.90 13.17 -1.93
N ASP A 161 -24.03 13.78 -2.28
CA ASP A 161 -24.34 14.22 -3.64
C ASP A 161 -23.22 15.10 -4.24
N LYS A 162 -22.55 15.89 -3.40
CA LYS A 162 -21.40 16.71 -3.79
C LYS A 162 -20.24 15.89 -4.35
N HIS A 163 -19.99 14.72 -3.80
CA HIS A 163 -18.87 13.87 -4.15
C HIS A 163 -19.22 12.67 -5.02
N ALA A 164 -20.53 12.44 -5.25
CA ALA A 164 -21.02 11.32 -6.04
C ALA A 164 -20.69 11.44 -7.55
N HIS A 165 -20.40 12.66 -8.02
CA HIS A 165 -20.11 12.93 -9.43
C HIS A 165 -18.65 13.36 -9.61
N TYR A 166 -17.90 12.61 -10.40
CA TYR A 166 -16.47 12.81 -10.64
C TYR A 166 -16.11 14.25 -11.06
N PHE A 167 -16.90 14.85 -11.95
CA PHE A 167 -16.64 16.21 -12.45
C PHE A 167 -16.75 17.30 -11.38
N GLU A 168 -17.58 17.10 -10.38
CA GLU A 168 -17.71 18.03 -9.24
C GLU A 168 -16.56 17.83 -8.26
N CYS A 169 -16.13 16.58 -8.03
CA CYS A 169 -14.96 16.27 -7.23
C CYS A 169 -13.68 16.91 -7.77
N VAL A 170 -13.49 16.90 -9.10
CA VAL A 170 -12.30 17.51 -9.74
C VAL A 170 -12.21 19.01 -9.47
N LYS A 171 -13.34 19.72 -9.39
CA LYS A 171 -13.35 21.14 -9.04
C LYS A 171 -12.90 21.42 -7.60
N ASP A 172 -13.17 20.49 -6.69
CA ASP A 172 -12.82 20.62 -5.28
C ASP A 172 -11.37 20.17 -4.99
N ILE A 173 -10.72 19.45 -5.91
CA ILE A 173 -9.36 18.95 -5.71
C ILE A 173 -8.35 20.08 -5.54
N TYR A 174 -8.52 21.20 -6.22
CA TYR A 174 -7.68 22.36 -6.02
C TYR A 174 -7.67 22.89 -4.57
N SER A 175 -8.74 22.63 -3.80
CA SER A 175 -8.80 22.94 -2.37
C SER A 175 -8.20 21.84 -1.47
N TYR A 176 -7.81 20.69 -2.04
CA TYR A 176 -7.26 19.51 -1.34
C TYR A 176 -5.95 19.00 -1.98
N GLU A 177 -5.17 19.90 -2.60
CA GLU A 177 -3.93 19.55 -3.31
C GLU A 177 -2.98 18.70 -2.47
N GLU A 178 -2.79 19.03 -1.19
CA GLU A 178 -1.92 18.25 -0.29
C GLU A 178 -2.40 16.81 -0.10
N LYS A 179 -3.72 16.60 0.03
CA LYS A 179 -4.27 15.24 0.19
C LYS A 179 -4.15 14.43 -1.09
N ALA A 180 -4.43 15.04 -2.23
CA ALA A 180 -4.27 14.39 -3.53
C ALA A 180 -2.80 14.08 -3.82
N ALA A 181 -1.87 15.00 -3.48
CA ALA A 181 -0.45 14.80 -3.61
C ALA A 181 0.07 13.64 -2.75
N PHE A 182 -0.46 13.49 -1.53
CA PHE A 182 -0.14 12.36 -0.67
C PHE A 182 -0.53 11.01 -1.29
N TRP A 183 -1.71 10.93 -1.92
CA TRP A 183 -2.17 9.70 -2.55
C TRP A 183 -1.45 9.36 -3.87
N LYS A 184 -0.83 10.34 -4.51
CA LYS A 184 0.07 10.13 -5.64
C LYS A 184 1.38 9.49 -5.22
#